data_13fc101d182a4069a35eb34a396090ea
#
_entry.id   13fc101d182a4069a35eb34a396090ea
#
_cell.length_a   1.000
_cell.length_b   1.000
_cell.length_c   1.000
_cell.angle_alpha   90.00
_cell.angle_beta   90.00
_cell.angle_gamma   90.00
#
_symmetry.space_group_name_H-M   'P 1'
#
loop_
_entity.id
_entity.type
_entity.pdbx_description
1 polymer ?
#
loop_
_entity_poly.entity_id
_entity_poly.type
_entity_poly.pdbx_seq_one_letter_code
_entity_poly.pdbx_strand_id
1 'polypeptide(L)'
;MSSSYYKRRSKDELARLVARDIHDGAYVNLGIGMPTLVANHIPAGREVILHSENGILGMGPAPSSGHEDYDLINAGKQPVTLLPGGCFFHHADSFAMMRGGHLDICVLGAFQVATNGDLANWHTGAPDAIPAVGGAMDLAIGAQQTWV
;
A
#
# COMPACT_ATOMS: atom_id res chain seq x y z
N MET A 1 26.80 26.12 9.14
CA MET A 1 27.17 24.69 9.16
C MET A 1 26.26 23.98 8.17
N SER A 2 26.86 23.43 7.12
CA SER A 2 26.18 22.88 5.94
C SER A 2 25.36 21.61 6.31
N SER A 3 24.07 21.60 5.99
CA SER A 3 23.15 20.47 6.20
C SER A 3 23.35 19.36 5.15
N SER A 4 24.56 18.84 5.02
CA SER A 4 24.93 17.89 3.98
C SER A 4 24.68 16.40 4.33
N TYR A 5 23.94 16.09 5.40
CA TYR A 5 23.82 14.70 5.87
C TYR A 5 22.55 13.95 5.44
N TYR A 6 21.57 14.61 4.82
CA TYR A 6 20.35 13.91 4.38
C TYR A 6 20.17 14.01 2.86
N LYS A 7 20.71 13.04 2.12
CA LYS A 7 20.35 12.87 0.73
C LYS A 7 18.89 12.35 0.67
N ARG A 8 17.98 13.16 0.12
CA ARG A 8 16.60 12.74 -0.11
C ARG A 8 16.56 11.53 -1.04
N ARG A 9 15.96 10.44 -0.61
CA ARG A 9 15.75 9.26 -1.43
C ARG A 9 14.65 9.52 -2.46
N SER A 10 14.76 8.87 -3.61
CA SER A 10 13.65 8.81 -4.59
C SER A 10 12.52 7.92 -4.07
N LYS A 11 11.33 8.05 -4.67
CA LYS A 11 10.19 7.19 -4.34
C LYS A 11 10.50 5.71 -4.58
N ASP A 12 11.23 5.41 -5.65
CA ASP A 12 11.65 4.06 -6.00
C ASP A 12 12.65 3.48 -4.98
N GLU A 13 13.62 4.27 -4.53
CA GLU A 13 14.55 3.86 -3.47
C GLU A 13 13.83 3.57 -2.15
N LEU A 14 12.81 4.37 -1.80
CA LEU A 14 11.98 4.14 -0.61
C LEU A 14 11.15 2.86 -0.75
N ALA A 15 10.48 2.67 -1.89
CA ALA A 15 9.69 1.47 -2.16
C ALA A 15 10.52 0.19 -2.06
N ARG A 16 11.76 0.23 -2.57
CA ARG A 16 12.72 -0.89 -2.48
C ARG A 16 13.14 -1.20 -1.05
N LEU A 17 13.33 -0.18 -0.22
CA LEU A 17 13.66 -0.38 1.20
C LEU A 17 12.50 -1.04 1.93
N VAL A 18 11.27 -0.54 1.72
CA VAL A 18 10.06 -1.12 2.31
C VAL A 18 9.90 -2.58 1.87
N ALA A 19 9.98 -2.87 0.57
CA ALA A 19 9.85 -4.23 0.03
C ALA A 19 10.86 -5.21 0.64
N ARG A 20 12.09 -4.76 0.89
CA ARG A 20 13.15 -5.58 1.50
C ARG A 20 12.77 -6.05 2.91
N ASP A 21 12.09 -5.21 3.67
CA ASP A 21 11.82 -5.45 5.08
C ASP A 21 10.49 -6.22 5.31
N ILE A 22 9.66 -6.41 4.27
CA ILE A 22 8.47 -7.28 4.32
C ILE A 22 8.93 -8.75 4.43
N HIS A 23 8.41 -9.47 5.44
CA HIS A 23 8.77 -10.88 5.65
C HIS A 23 8.06 -11.82 4.66
N ASP A 24 8.58 -13.02 4.51
CA ASP A 24 7.99 -14.09 3.72
C ASP A 24 6.64 -14.53 4.31
N GLY A 25 5.65 -14.82 3.47
CA GLY A 25 4.30 -15.20 3.87
C GLY A 25 3.41 -14.05 4.35
N ALA A 26 3.88 -12.79 4.32
CA ALA A 26 3.11 -11.65 4.82
C ALA A 26 1.90 -11.31 3.95
N TYR A 27 0.77 -11.00 4.59
CA TYR A 27 -0.39 -10.37 3.98
C TYR A 27 -0.26 -8.86 4.08
N VAL A 28 -0.12 -8.18 2.94
CA VAL A 28 0.25 -6.76 2.89
C VAL A 28 -0.74 -5.95 2.07
N ASN A 29 -1.25 -4.86 2.64
CA ASN A 29 -1.95 -3.83 1.87
C ASN A 29 -1.01 -2.67 1.55
N LEU A 30 -1.05 -2.23 0.30
CA LEU A 30 -0.29 -1.08 -0.18
C LEU A 30 -1.27 0.07 -0.45
N GLY A 31 -1.15 1.13 0.33
CA GLY A 31 -1.94 2.35 0.17
C GLY A 31 -1.74 3.01 -1.19
N ILE A 32 -2.71 3.82 -1.58
CA ILE A 32 -2.72 4.53 -2.86
C ILE A 32 -1.49 5.47 -2.98
N GLY A 33 -0.92 5.57 -4.16
CA GLY A 33 0.20 6.45 -4.47
C GLY A 33 1.56 5.77 -4.33
N MET A 34 2.50 6.37 -3.61
CA MET A 34 3.87 5.85 -3.49
C MET A 34 3.95 4.40 -2.95
N PRO A 35 3.14 3.97 -1.97
CA PRO A 35 3.18 2.60 -1.48
C PRO A 35 2.96 1.53 -2.56
N THR A 36 2.18 1.81 -3.62
CA THR A 36 1.95 0.84 -4.70
C THR A 36 3.22 0.42 -5.42
N LEU A 37 4.26 1.27 -5.43
CA LEU A 37 5.56 0.94 -6.03
C LEU A 37 6.26 -0.23 -5.33
N VAL A 38 5.93 -0.50 -4.08
CA VAL A 38 6.52 -1.61 -3.30
C VAL A 38 6.30 -2.95 -3.98
N ALA A 39 5.14 -3.16 -4.63
CA ALA A 39 4.81 -4.37 -5.36
C ALA A 39 5.85 -4.73 -6.44
N ASN A 40 6.49 -3.73 -7.04
CA ASN A 40 7.48 -3.92 -8.10
C ASN A 40 8.87 -4.33 -7.57
N HIS A 41 9.05 -4.32 -6.26
CA HIS A 41 10.35 -4.55 -5.62
C HIS A 41 10.36 -5.71 -4.63
N ILE A 42 9.27 -6.49 -4.55
CA ILE A 42 9.26 -7.71 -3.73
C ILE A 42 10.38 -8.62 -4.20
N PRO A 43 11.28 -9.06 -3.30
CA PRO A 43 12.41 -9.90 -3.67
C PRO A 43 11.96 -11.21 -4.31
N ALA A 44 12.65 -11.64 -5.38
CA ALA A 44 12.41 -12.93 -6.00
C ALA A 44 12.58 -14.07 -4.97
N GLY A 45 11.66 -15.03 -4.97
CA GLY A 45 11.64 -16.14 -4.05
C GLY A 45 11.04 -15.85 -2.67
N ARG A 46 10.51 -14.63 -2.47
CA ARG A 46 9.70 -14.28 -1.31
C ARG A 46 8.22 -14.29 -1.69
N GLU A 47 7.41 -15.04 -0.96
CA GLU A 47 5.97 -15.04 -1.11
C GLU A 47 5.39 -13.89 -0.26
N VAL A 48 4.78 -12.91 -0.92
CA VAL A 48 4.05 -11.82 -0.27
C VAL A 48 2.67 -11.75 -0.90
N ILE A 49 1.64 -11.88 -0.08
CA ILE A 49 0.27 -11.89 -0.53
C ILE A 49 -0.26 -10.45 -0.49
N LEU A 50 -0.24 -9.77 -1.64
CA LEU A 50 -0.73 -8.41 -1.72
C LEU A 50 -2.25 -8.38 -1.76
N HIS A 51 -2.81 -7.59 -0.86
CA HIS A 51 -4.24 -7.29 -0.74
C HIS A 51 -4.54 -5.91 -1.32
N SER A 52 -5.62 -5.79 -2.07
CA SER A 52 -6.15 -4.50 -2.51
C SER A 52 -7.57 -4.31 -1.99
N GLU A 53 -7.85 -3.15 -1.39
CA GLU A 53 -9.12 -2.87 -0.70
C GLU A 53 -10.35 -2.96 -1.61
N ASN A 54 -10.19 -2.84 -2.91
CA ASN A 54 -11.26 -3.02 -3.90
C ASN A 54 -11.68 -4.48 -4.14
N GLY A 55 -10.99 -5.46 -3.52
CA GLY A 55 -11.38 -6.86 -3.52
C GLY A 55 -10.44 -7.79 -4.30
N ILE A 56 -9.14 -7.61 -4.19
CA ILE A 56 -8.13 -8.50 -4.79
C ILE A 56 -7.20 -9.03 -3.69
N LEU A 57 -6.94 -10.32 -3.71
CA LEU A 57 -5.88 -10.97 -2.93
C LEU A 57 -4.95 -11.71 -3.88
N GLY A 58 -3.64 -11.60 -3.66
CA GLY A 58 -2.65 -12.12 -4.59
C GLY A 58 -2.42 -11.20 -5.79
N MET A 59 -2.58 -9.88 -5.59
CA MET A 59 -2.25 -8.88 -6.59
C MET A 59 -0.76 -8.95 -6.93
N GLY A 60 -0.45 -8.98 -8.21
CA GLY A 60 0.92 -8.95 -8.73
C GLY A 60 1.40 -7.55 -9.08
N PRO A 61 2.59 -7.44 -9.67
CA PRO A 61 3.16 -6.17 -10.13
C PRO A 61 2.34 -5.57 -11.29
N ALA A 62 2.68 -4.33 -11.64
CA ALA A 62 2.12 -3.69 -12.84
C ALA A 62 2.44 -4.53 -14.10
N PRO A 63 1.50 -4.66 -15.05
CA PRO A 63 1.76 -5.32 -16.32
C PRO A 63 2.81 -4.56 -17.14
N SER A 64 3.43 -5.24 -18.10
CA SER A 64 4.28 -4.57 -19.08
C SER A 64 3.41 -3.70 -20.01
N SER A 65 4.00 -2.62 -20.52
CA SER A 65 3.30 -1.70 -21.42
C SER A 65 2.68 -2.43 -22.61
N GLY A 66 1.40 -2.15 -22.89
CA GLY A 66 0.59 -2.77 -23.93
C GLY A 66 -0.07 -4.09 -23.52
N HIS A 67 0.08 -4.53 -22.29
CA HIS A 67 -0.57 -5.72 -21.73
C HIS A 67 -1.49 -5.37 -20.55
N GLU A 68 -1.88 -4.10 -20.44
CA GLU A 68 -2.77 -3.63 -19.40
C GLU A 68 -4.19 -4.19 -19.59
N ASP A 69 -4.74 -4.77 -18.53
CA ASP A 69 -6.16 -5.07 -18.43
C ASP A 69 -6.80 -3.99 -17.54
N TYR A 70 -7.64 -3.15 -18.15
CA TYR A 70 -8.27 -2.03 -17.45
C TYR A 70 -9.46 -2.46 -16.59
N ASP A 71 -9.90 -3.71 -16.68
CA ASP A 71 -10.87 -4.31 -15.77
C ASP A 71 -10.18 -4.91 -14.53
N LEU A 72 -8.85 -5.10 -14.57
CA LEU A 72 -8.03 -5.57 -13.47
C LEU A 72 -7.15 -4.44 -12.91
N ILE A 73 -7.71 -3.70 -11.97
CA ILE A 73 -7.08 -2.51 -11.38
C ILE A 73 -7.02 -2.60 -9.86
N ASN A 74 -6.00 -1.98 -9.27
CA ASN A 74 -5.90 -1.80 -7.82
C ASN A 74 -6.83 -0.67 -7.32
N ALA A 75 -6.87 -0.46 -6.01
CA ALA A 75 -7.63 0.63 -5.38
C ALA A 75 -7.21 2.03 -5.85
N GLY A 76 -5.98 2.18 -6.34
CA GLY A 76 -5.46 3.41 -6.96
C GLY A 76 -5.83 3.56 -8.43
N LYS A 77 -6.70 2.68 -8.98
CA LYS A 77 -7.13 2.67 -10.38
C LYS A 77 -6.00 2.44 -11.39
N GLN A 78 -4.97 1.74 -10.97
CA GLN A 78 -3.84 1.38 -11.84
C GLN A 78 -3.95 -0.10 -12.24
N PRO A 79 -3.69 -0.44 -13.50
CA PRO A 79 -3.63 -1.82 -13.94
C PRO A 79 -2.61 -2.64 -13.16
N VAL A 80 -3.00 -3.84 -12.77
CA VAL A 80 -2.17 -4.80 -12.05
C VAL A 80 -2.27 -6.17 -12.70
N THR A 81 -1.42 -7.09 -12.27
CA THR A 81 -1.54 -8.52 -12.62
C THR A 81 -2.11 -9.29 -11.44
N LEU A 82 -2.58 -10.51 -11.69
CA LEU A 82 -2.99 -11.46 -10.67
C LEU A 82 -1.99 -12.62 -10.64
N LEU A 83 -1.45 -12.91 -9.47
CA LEU A 83 -0.53 -14.04 -9.28
C LEU A 83 -1.31 -15.36 -9.29
N PRO A 84 -0.68 -16.50 -9.63
CA PRO A 84 -1.30 -17.81 -9.49
C PRO A 84 -1.83 -18.03 -8.07
N GLY A 85 -3.10 -18.44 -7.94
CA GLY A 85 -3.77 -18.56 -6.65
C GLY A 85 -4.44 -17.28 -6.14
N GLY A 86 -4.25 -16.16 -6.84
CA GLY A 86 -4.96 -14.94 -6.52
C GLY A 86 -6.47 -15.05 -6.75
N CYS A 87 -7.25 -14.26 -6.01
CA CYS A 87 -8.70 -14.30 -6.08
C CYS A 87 -9.33 -12.92 -5.96
N PHE A 88 -10.59 -12.84 -6.38
CA PHE A 88 -11.45 -11.68 -6.24
C PHE A 88 -12.53 -11.94 -5.20
N PHE A 89 -12.93 -10.92 -4.48
CA PHE A 89 -13.99 -10.98 -3.48
C PHE A 89 -14.71 -9.63 -3.37
N HIS A 90 -15.84 -9.64 -2.67
CA HIS A 90 -16.63 -8.44 -2.52
C HIS A 90 -15.91 -7.38 -1.69
N HIS A 91 -16.10 -6.11 -2.03
CA HIS A 91 -15.49 -4.98 -1.32
C HIS A 91 -15.74 -5.01 0.20
N ALA A 92 -16.95 -5.43 0.64
CA ALA A 92 -17.25 -5.57 2.07
C ALA A 92 -16.40 -6.64 2.76
N ASP A 93 -16.08 -7.74 2.07
CA ASP A 93 -15.21 -8.80 2.60
C ASP A 93 -13.77 -8.29 2.74
N SER A 94 -13.33 -7.43 1.81
CA SER A 94 -12.04 -6.75 1.90
C SER A 94 -11.93 -5.96 3.22
N PHE A 95 -12.94 -5.16 3.54
CA PHE A 95 -12.98 -4.40 4.79
C PHE A 95 -13.15 -5.29 6.02
N ALA A 96 -13.86 -6.41 5.91
CA ALA A 96 -13.94 -7.40 6.98
C ALA A 96 -12.56 -8.02 7.29
N MET A 97 -11.76 -8.32 6.27
CA MET A 97 -10.39 -8.80 6.43
C MET A 97 -9.52 -7.76 7.15
N MET A 98 -9.58 -6.49 6.74
CA MET A 98 -8.84 -5.41 7.39
C MET A 98 -9.21 -5.28 8.86
N ARG A 99 -10.52 -5.12 9.16
CA ARG A 99 -11.03 -4.96 10.52
C ARG A 99 -10.86 -6.19 11.40
N GLY A 100 -10.79 -7.37 10.79
CA GLY A 100 -10.55 -8.64 11.45
C GLY A 100 -9.09 -8.89 11.84
N GLY A 101 -8.16 -7.98 11.50
CA GLY A 101 -6.74 -8.15 11.82
C GLY A 101 -6.01 -9.17 10.95
N HIS A 102 -6.53 -9.45 9.75
CA HIS A 102 -5.97 -10.44 8.84
C HIS A 102 -4.85 -9.89 7.93
N LEU A 103 -4.49 -8.63 8.08
CA LEU A 103 -3.33 -8.04 7.40
C LEU A 103 -2.17 -7.91 8.38
N ASP A 104 -1.01 -8.45 8.00
CA ASP A 104 0.21 -8.32 8.80
C ASP A 104 0.75 -6.90 8.72
N ILE A 105 0.75 -6.33 7.53
CA ILE A 105 1.34 -5.01 7.27
C ILE A 105 0.39 -4.19 6.38
N CYS A 106 0.17 -2.92 6.75
CA CYS A 106 -0.26 -1.93 5.79
C CYS A 106 0.82 -0.85 5.60
N VAL A 107 1.05 -0.45 4.35
CA VAL A 107 1.98 0.64 4.01
C VAL A 107 1.16 1.83 3.54
N LEU A 108 1.24 2.94 4.27
CA LEU A 108 0.46 4.15 4.01
C LEU A 108 1.35 5.35 3.73
N GLY A 109 0.91 6.22 2.83
CA GLY A 109 1.36 7.61 2.82
C GLY A 109 0.60 8.40 3.88
N ALA A 110 1.24 9.41 4.48
CA ALA A 110 0.58 10.32 5.42
C ALA A 110 0.87 11.77 5.09
N PHE A 111 -0.10 12.64 5.34
CA PHE A 111 0.11 14.09 5.25
C PHE A 111 0.89 14.61 6.47
N GLN A 112 0.64 14.02 7.64
CA GLN A 112 1.31 14.37 8.89
C GLN A 112 1.56 13.11 9.71
N VAL A 113 2.74 13.06 10.34
CA VAL A 113 3.12 12.01 11.30
C VAL A 113 3.68 12.69 12.54
N ALA A 114 3.14 12.37 13.70
CA ALA A 114 3.63 12.88 14.97
C ALA A 114 4.81 12.03 15.50
N THR A 115 5.55 12.58 16.44
CA THR A 115 6.72 11.89 17.02
C THR A 115 6.37 10.64 17.82
N ASN A 116 5.11 10.52 18.28
CA ASN A 116 4.58 9.34 18.95
C ASN A 116 4.03 8.26 18.00
N GLY A 117 4.09 8.51 16.68
CA GLY A 117 3.61 7.59 15.65
C GLY A 117 2.17 7.83 15.17
N ASP A 118 1.45 8.77 15.76
CA ASP A 118 0.12 9.14 15.26
C ASP A 118 0.21 9.71 13.85
N LEU A 119 -0.69 9.31 12.98
CA LEU A 119 -0.75 9.80 11.59
C LEU A 119 -2.08 10.50 11.30
N ALA A 120 -2.05 11.46 10.39
CA ALA A 120 -3.22 12.15 9.90
C ALA A 120 -3.24 12.22 8.37
N ASN A 121 -4.35 11.76 7.80
CA ASN A 121 -4.68 11.80 6.37
C ASN A 121 -5.99 12.56 6.10
N TRP A 122 -6.35 13.48 6.99
CA TRP A 122 -7.63 14.16 6.96
C TRP A 122 -7.67 15.31 5.95
N HIS A 123 -6.64 16.16 5.94
CA HIS A 123 -6.65 17.41 5.19
C HIS A 123 -5.24 17.83 4.78
N THR A 124 -5.08 18.29 3.55
CA THR A 124 -3.78 18.74 3.00
C THR A 124 -3.38 20.14 3.45
N GLY A 125 -4.30 20.93 4.04
CA GLY A 125 -4.10 22.34 4.35
C GLY A 125 -4.43 23.30 3.20
N ALA A 126 -4.70 22.79 1.99
CA ALA A 126 -5.08 23.64 0.86
C ALA A 126 -6.50 24.20 1.07
N PRO A 127 -6.78 25.48 0.66
CA PRO A 127 -8.07 26.13 0.90
C PRO A 127 -9.26 25.36 0.31
N ASP A 128 -9.06 24.67 -0.82
CA ASP A 128 -10.11 23.94 -1.55
C ASP A 128 -10.07 22.43 -1.29
N ALA A 129 -9.26 21.96 -0.32
CA ALA A 129 -9.15 20.55 -0.03
C ALA A 129 -10.43 20.04 0.65
N ILE A 130 -11.01 18.99 0.09
CA ILE A 130 -12.14 18.28 0.70
C ILE A 130 -11.56 17.26 1.68
N PRO A 131 -11.87 17.37 2.99
CA PRO A 131 -11.39 16.40 3.97
C PRO A 131 -11.95 15.01 3.69
N ALA A 132 -11.10 13.99 3.67
CA ALA A 132 -11.51 12.61 3.53
C ALA A 132 -10.39 11.66 4.01
N VAL A 133 -10.76 10.61 4.72
CA VAL A 133 -9.82 9.56 5.17
C VAL A 133 -9.84 8.31 4.27
N GLY A 134 -10.90 8.11 3.48
CA GLY A 134 -11.05 6.90 2.67
C GLY A 134 -10.95 5.63 3.51
N GLY A 135 -10.33 4.58 2.96
CA GLY A 135 -10.03 3.32 3.65
C GLY A 135 -8.83 3.37 4.59
N ALA A 136 -8.09 4.47 4.64
CA ALA A 136 -6.85 4.56 5.40
C ALA A 136 -7.03 4.34 6.91
N MET A 137 -8.17 4.75 7.48
CA MET A 137 -8.47 4.56 8.89
C MET A 137 -8.64 3.07 9.22
N ASP A 138 -9.39 2.32 8.41
CA ASP A 138 -9.58 0.88 8.59
C ASP A 138 -8.26 0.11 8.43
N LEU A 139 -7.42 0.52 7.47
CA LEU A 139 -6.09 -0.06 7.26
C LEU A 139 -5.17 0.21 8.44
N ALA A 140 -5.12 1.45 8.92
CA ALA A 140 -4.22 1.85 10.00
C ALA A 140 -4.55 1.18 11.34
N ILE A 141 -5.84 0.91 11.60
CA ILE A 141 -6.29 0.29 12.86
C ILE A 141 -6.35 -1.24 12.72
N GLY A 142 -6.70 -1.76 11.55
CA GLY A 142 -6.96 -3.18 11.34
C GLY A 142 -5.69 -4.01 11.06
N ALA A 143 -4.66 -3.45 10.46
CA ALA A 143 -3.40 -4.16 10.24
C ALA A 143 -2.62 -4.34 11.55
N GLN A 144 -1.88 -5.46 11.64
CA GLN A 144 -1.03 -5.72 12.80
C GLN A 144 0.13 -4.71 12.90
N GLN A 145 0.64 -4.24 11.77
CA GLN A 145 1.66 -3.20 11.67
C GLN A 145 1.29 -2.16 10.61
N THR A 146 1.43 -0.89 10.95
CA THR A 146 1.26 0.22 10.02
C THR A 146 2.61 0.90 9.79
N TRP A 147 3.06 0.88 8.53
CA TRP A 147 4.29 1.53 8.08
C TRP A 147 3.94 2.81 7.31
N VAL A 148 4.61 3.91 7.66
CA VAL A 148 4.33 5.24 7.10
C VAL A 148 5.59 5.87 6.50
#